data_5da3583f700ba22b567dc021fe186644
#
_entry.id   5da3583f700ba22b567dc021fe186644
#
_cell.length_a   1.000
_cell.length_b   1.000
_cell.length_c   1.000
_cell.angle_alpha   90.00
_cell.angle_beta   90.00
_cell.angle_gamma   90.00
#
_symmetry.space_group_name_H-M   'P 1'
#
loop_
_entity.id
_entity.type
_entity.pdbx_description
1 polymer ?
#
loop_
_entity_poly.entity_id
_entity_poly.type
_entity_poly.pdbx_seq_one_letter_code
_entity_poly.pdbx_strand_id
1 'polypeptide(L)'
;MDTKTPPPQAVIVKPEQALSIQPFGLDMKVLLTTEATGGAISVLMASHKPGEGPPDHVHFSQEEMFFVIEGTYELTLGGQTSTAGPGTIVFIPRHVVHRFKNIGDTTARMLDWTLPGGQDHYFKTISELAAGGGFTGEKAMEISKTFDTNFPAAH
;
A
#
# COMPACT_ATOMS: atom_id res chain seq x y z
N MET A 1 7.05 -20.57 27.71
CA MET A 1 8.29 -19.85 27.41
C MET A 1 7.93 -18.70 26.48
N ASP A 2 7.97 -17.49 26.99
CA ASP A 2 7.78 -16.31 26.14
C ASP A 2 8.99 -16.20 25.21
N THR A 3 8.83 -16.63 23.96
CA THR A 3 9.78 -16.32 22.91
C THR A 3 9.59 -14.83 22.58
N LYS A 4 10.22 -13.97 23.38
CA LYS A 4 10.28 -12.55 23.05
C LYS A 4 10.91 -12.43 21.66
N THR A 5 10.14 -11.94 20.72
CA THR A 5 10.66 -11.54 19.42
C THR A 5 11.84 -10.59 19.68
N PRO A 6 13.02 -10.83 19.11
CA PRO A 6 14.15 -9.94 19.34
C PRO A 6 13.79 -8.52 18.87
N PRO A 7 14.33 -7.49 19.53
CA PRO A 7 14.07 -6.13 19.12
C PRO A 7 14.54 -5.89 17.69
N PRO A 8 13.87 -4.99 16.94
CA PRO A 8 14.30 -4.70 15.58
C PRO A 8 15.71 -4.12 15.56
N GLN A 9 16.46 -4.50 14.53
CA GLN A 9 17.81 -4.03 14.29
C GLN A 9 17.80 -2.84 13.33
N ALA A 10 18.82 -1.98 13.40
CA ALA A 10 19.01 -0.96 12.38
C ALA A 10 19.28 -1.64 11.02
N VAL A 11 18.57 -1.21 9.97
CA VAL A 11 18.71 -1.77 8.62
C VAL A 11 18.87 -0.66 7.59
N ILE A 12 19.60 -0.98 6.53
CA ILE A 12 19.71 -0.17 5.32
C ILE A 12 19.25 -1.06 4.18
N VAL A 13 18.21 -0.63 3.47
CA VAL A 13 17.69 -1.36 2.31
C VAL A 13 17.96 -0.54 1.06
N LYS A 14 18.85 -1.04 0.21
CA LYS A 14 19.15 -0.41 -1.08
C LYS A 14 18.11 -0.83 -2.13
N PRO A 15 17.87 -0.02 -3.18
CA PRO A 15 16.86 -0.33 -4.18
C PRO A 15 16.98 -1.73 -4.79
N GLU A 16 18.21 -2.20 -5.03
CA GLU A 16 18.48 -3.52 -5.58
C GLU A 16 18.19 -4.68 -4.63
N GLN A 17 18.04 -4.40 -3.34
CA GLN A 17 17.73 -5.38 -2.29
C GLN A 17 16.23 -5.47 -2.00
N ALA A 18 15.46 -4.50 -2.48
CA ALA A 18 14.02 -4.46 -2.27
C ALA A 18 13.32 -5.56 -3.07
N LEU A 19 12.34 -6.22 -2.47
CA LEU A 19 11.54 -7.23 -3.15
C LEU A 19 10.58 -6.56 -4.13
N SER A 20 10.68 -6.94 -5.42
CA SER A 20 9.73 -6.51 -6.45
C SER A 20 8.52 -7.43 -6.48
N ILE A 21 7.32 -6.86 -6.45
CA ILE A 21 6.05 -7.56 -6.53
C ILE A 21 5.12 -6.86 -7.52
N GLN A 22 4.11 -7.57 -8.04
CA GLN A 22 3.14 -7.05 -8.99
C GLN A 22 1.69 -7.32 -8.53
N PRO A 23 1.29 -6.80 -7.35
CA PRO A 23 -0.08 -6.98 -6.89
C PRO A 23 -1.04 -6.20 -7.81
N PHE A 24 -2.10 -6.85 -8.26
CA PHE A 24 -3.07 -6.26 -9.20
C PHE A 24 -2.44 -5.74 -10.50
N GLY A 25 -1.29 -6.29 -10.91
CA GLY A 25 -0.54 -5.83 -12.08
C GLY A 25 0.26 -4.54 -11.87
N LEU A 26 0.25 -3.98 -10.67
CA LEU A 26 1.03 -2.78 -10.34
C LEU A 26 2.51 -3.11 -10.12
N ASP A 27 3.39 -2.18 -10.47
CA ASP A 27 4.81 -2.27 -10.13
C ASP A 27 5.04 -1.72 -8.73
N MET A 28 5.51 -2.58 -7.83
CA MET A 28 5.68 -2.24 -6.41
C MET A 28 6.95 -2.87 -5.85
N LYS A 29 7.63 -2.14 -4.96
CA LYS A 29 8.79 -2.64 -4.23
C LYS A 29 8.53 -2.57 -2.72
N VAL A 30 8.85 -3.65 -2.02
CA VAL A 30 8.84 -3.69 -0.56
C VAL A 30 10.17 -3.15 -0.07
N LEU A 31 10.18 -1.96 0.51
CA LEU A 31 11.39 -1.30 1.04
C LEU A 31 11.68 -1.74 2.47
N LEU A 32 10.66 -1.73 3.33
CA LEU A 32 10.75 -2.26 4.70
C LEU A 32 9.62 -3.25 4.93
N THR A 33 9.98 -4.44 5.36
CA THR A 33 9.00 -5.45 5.75
C THR A 33 8.47 -5.18 7.15
N THR A 34 7.28 -5.68 7.43
CA THR A 34 6.71 -5.66 8.78
C THR A 34 7.65 -6.28 9.80
N GLU A 35 8.30 -7.39 9.46
CA GLU A 35 9.25 -8.09 10.34
C GLU A 35 10.47 -7.24 10.66
N ALA A 36 11.01 -6.51 9.68
CA ALA A 36 12.20 -5.67 9.89
C ALA A 36 12.00 -4.58 10.94
N THR A 37 10.75 -4.16 11.15
CA THR A 37 10.41 -3.09 12.11
C THR A 37 9.76 -3.63 13.39
N GLY A 38 9.73 -4.94 13.58
CA GLY A 38 9.05 -5.56 14.74
C GLY A 38 7.54 -5.35 14.73
N GLY A 39 6.94 -5.19 13.55
CA GLY A 39 5.50 -4.98 13.38
C GLY A 39 5.07 -3.53 13.35
N ALA A 40 5.97 -2.58 13.60
CA ALA A 40 5.61 -1.16 13.74
C ALA A 40 5.12 -0.52 12.44
N ILE A 41 5.81 -0.78 11.35
CA ILE A 41 5.48 -0.24 10.01
C ILE A 41 5.88 -1.23 8.93
N SER A 42 5.31 -1.07 7.74
CA SER A 42 5.87 -1.57 6.49
C SER A 42 5.92 -0.41 5.49
N VAL A 43 6.92 -0.39 4.62
CA VAL A 43 7.10 0.70 3.64
C VAL A 43 7.21 0.11 2.24
N LEU A 44 6.38 0.61 1.36
CA LEU A 44 6.31 0.21 -0.04
C LEU A 44 6.61 1.41 -0.93
N MET A 45 7.23 1.16 -2.07
CA MET A 45 7.27 2.12 -3.16
C MET A 45 6.37 1.61 -4.28
N ALA A 46 5.31 2.35 -4.57
CA ALA A 46 4.35 2.00 -5.60
C ALA A 46 4.50 2.90 -6.82
N SER A 47 4.50 2.29 -8.00
CA SER A 47 4.53 2.98 -9.28
C SER A 47 3.19 2.79 -9.98
N HIS A 48 2.63 3.86 -10.52
CA HIS A 48 1.34 3.86 -11.18
C HIS A 48 1.44 4.48 -12.57
N LYS A 49 0.94 3.79 -13.57
CA LYS A 49 0.78 4.33 -14.92
C LYS A 49 -0.36 5.34 -14.93
N PRO A 50 -0.45 6.21 -15.97
CA PRO A 50 -1.59 7.11 -16.09
C PRO A 50 -2.93 6.39 -15.96
N GLY A 51 -3.81 6.91 -15.11
CA GLY A 51 -5.13 6.36 -14.83
C GLY A 51 -5.19 5.25 -13.78
N GLU A 52 -4.06 4.71 -13.34
CA GLU A 52 -4.03 3.67 -12.29
C GLU A 52 -4.26 4.24 -10.89
N GLY A 53 -4.95 3.46 -10.09
CA GLY A 53 -5.23 3.72 -8.67
C GLY A 53 -6.30 2.77 -8.16
N PRO A 54 -6.38 2.58 -6.84
CA PRO A 54 -7.37 1.69 -6.23
C PRO A 54 -8.77 2.32 -6.22
N PRO A 55 -9.82 1.52 -6.11
CA PRO A 55 -11.15 2.03 -5.78
C PRO A 55 -11.19 2.52 -4.32
N ASP A 56 -12.30 3.12 -3.93
CA ASP A 56 -12.54 3.49 -2.53
C ASP A 56 -12.32 2.31 -1.61
N HIS A 57 -11.53 2.51 -0.57
CA HIS A 57 -11.26 1.51 0.46
C HIS A 57 -11.02 2.18 1.81
N VAL A 58 -11.05 1.40 2.86
CA VAL A 58 -10.92 1.88 4.24
C VAL A 58 -10.16 0.87 5.09
N HIS A 59 -9.32 1.37 5.99
CA HIS A 59 -8.63 0.59 7.02
C HIS A 59 -9.20 0.95 8.39
N PHE A 60 -9.53 -0.06 9.19
CA PHE A 60 -10.13 0.14 10.52
C PHE A 60 -9.10 0.09 11.65
N SER A 61 -7.98 -0.56 11.43
CA SER A 61 -6.93 -0.79 12.44
C SER A 61 -5.53 -0.31 12.00
N GLN A 62 -5.44 0.40 10.89
CA GLN A 62 -4.19 0.97 10.38
C GLN A 62 -4.38 2.42 9.99
N GLU A 63 -3.42 3.27 10.33
CA GLU A 63 -3.21 4.56 9.68
C GLU A 63 -2.35 4.33 8.44
N GLU A 64 -2.56 5.13 7.40
CA GLU A 64 -1.78 5.06 6.17
C GLU A 64 -1.19 6.43 5.84
N MET A 65 0.01 6.42 5.29
CA MET A 65 0.69 7.64 4.83
C MET A 65 1.23 7.45 3.43
N PHE A 66 1.14 8.51 2.63
CA PHE A 66 1.78 8.59 1.31
C PHE A 66 2.77 9.75 1.29
N PHE A 67 3.85 9.55 0.57
CA PHE A 67 4.75 10.62 0.18
C PHE A 67 4.96 10.54 -1.33
N VAL A 68 4.52 11.56 -2.05
CA VAL A 68 4.64 11.61 -3.52
C VAL A 68 6.08 11.90 -3.91
N ILE A 69 6.68 10.99 -4.69
CA ILE A 69 8.05 11.10 -5.19
C ILE A 69 8.06 11.79 -6.55
N GLU A 70 7.21 11.34 -7.47
CA GLU A 70 7.10 11.91 -8.81
C GLU A 70 5.67 11.78 -9.34
N GLY A 71 5.33 12.60 -10.31
CA GLY A 71 4.01 12.60 -10.93
C GLY A 71 2.97 13.37 -10.13
N THR A 72 1.72 13.25 -10.57
CA THR A 72 0.59 13.97 -9.97
C THR A 72 -0.55 13.03 -9.69
N TYR A 73 -0.98 13.00 -8.45
CA TYR A 73 -2.10 12.19 -7.99
C TYR A 73 -3.32 13.05 -7.68
N GLU A 74 -4.48 12.54 -7.99
CA GLU A 74 -5.74 12.99 -7.42
C GLU A 74 -6.09 12.08 -6.26
N LEU A 75 -6.33 12.66 -5.07
CA LEU A 75 -6.71 11.92 -3.88
C LEU A 75 -8.11 12.33 -3.44
N THR A 76 -8.92 11.34 -3.10
CA THR A 76 -10.22 11.56 -2.46
C THR A 76 -10.18 10.94 -1.08
N LEU A 77 -10.25 11.79 -0.05
CA LEU A 77 -10.15 11.41 1.36
C LEU A 77 -11.42 11.86 2.07
N GLY A 78 -12.22 10.91 2.58
CA GLY A 78 -13.48 11.24 3.25
C GLY A 78 -14.43 12.06 2.39
N GLY A 79 -14.46 11.81 1.09
CA GLY A 79 -15.30 12.53 0.13
C GLY A 79 -14.73 13.86 -0.39
N GLN A 80 -13.57 14.29 0.08
CA GLN A 80 -12.90 15.52 -0.39
C GLN A 80 -11.78 15.17 -1.36
N THR A 81 -11.77 15.82 -2.52
CA THR A 81 -10.79 15.58 -3.57
C THR A 81 -9.75 16.70 -3.61
N SER A 82 -8.49 16.30 -3.69
CA SER A 82 -7.34 17.19 -3.78
C SER A 82 -6.31 16.63 -4.75
N THR A 83 -5.43 17.50 -5.24
CA THR A 83 -4.31 17.13 -6.11
C THR A 83 -3.01 17.16 -5.31
N ALA A 84 -2.13 16.18 -5.53
CA ALA A 84 -0.85 16.08 -4.86
C ALA A 84 0.28 15.86 -5.86
N GLY A 85 1.25 16.76 -5.85
CA GLY A 85 2.49 16.65 -6.63
C GLY A 85 3.69 16.20 -5.79
N PRO A 86 4.90 16.14 -6.39
CA PRO A 86 6.10 15.69 -5.69
C PRO A 86 6.39 16.48 -4.41
N GLY A 87 6.78 15.76 -3.35
CA GLY A 87 7.05 16.32 -2.03
C GLY A 87 5.83 16.43 -1.12
N THR A 88 4.65 16.07 -1.60
CA THR A 88 3.41 16.10 -0.79
C THR A 88 3.36 14.89 0.13
N ILE A 89 3.09 15.15 1.41
CA ILE A 89 2.80 14.12 2.42
C ILE A 89 1.30 14.05 2.65
N VAL A 90 0.77 12.83 2.75
CA VAL A 90 -0.64 12.56 3.00
C VAL A 90 -0.75 11.67 4.24
N PHE A 91 -1.60 12.02 5.18
CA PHE A 91 -1.93 11.20 6.34
C PHE A 91 -3.40 10.82 6.31
N ILE A 92 -3.68 9.52 6.41
CA ILE A 92 -5.03 8.96 6.37
C ILE A 92 -5.29 8.22 7.68
N PRO A 93 -6.10 8.79 8.59
CA PRO A 93 -6.46 8.12 9.82
C PRO A 93 -7.35 6.90 9.55
N ARG A 94 -7.47 6.03 10.54
CA ARG A 94 -8.40 4.89 10.51
C ARG A 94 -9.81 5.38 10.23
N HIS A 95 -10.62 4.54 9.60
CA HIS A 95 -12.03 4.78 9.27
C HIS A 95 -12.30 5.82 8.19
N VAL A 96 -11.27 6.38 7.55
CA VAL A 96 -11.44 7.32 6.44
C VAL A 96 -11.42 6.57 5.11
N VAL A 97 -12.54 6.58 4.41
CA VAL A 97 -12.63 6.02 3.05
C VAL A 97 -11.78 6.87 2.11
N HIS A 98 -10.94 6.22 1.32
CA HIS A 98 -10.02 6.93 0.45
C HIS A 98 -9.73 6.18 -0.84
N ARG A 99 -9.31 6.94 -1.85
CA ARG A 99 -8.78 6.46 -3.11
C ARG A 99 -7.79 7.48 -3.67
N PHE A 100 -6.98 7.01 -4.60
CA PHE A 100 -6.11 7.90 -5.38
C PHE A 100 -6.01 7.41 -6.83
N LYS A 101 -5.53 8.29 -7.71
CA LYS A 101 -5.35 7.99 -9.12
C LYS A 101 -4.25 8.87 -9.70
N ASN A 102 -3.38 8.27 -10.52
CA ASN A 102 -2.43 9.05 -11.32
C ASN A 102 -3.19 9.79 -12.41
N ILE A 103 -3.23 11.11 -12.33
CA ILE A 103 -3.92 11.98 -13.30
C ILE A 103 -2.94 12.64 -14.30
N GLY A 104 -1.66 12.33 -14.19
CA GLY A 104 -0.65 12.79 -15.13
C GLY A 104 -0.59 11.93 -16.39
N ASP A 105 0.35 12.24 -17.27
CA ASP A 105 0.59 11.54 -18.54
C ASP A 105 1.85 10.66 -18.48
N THR A 106 2.52 10.60 -17.36
CA THR A 106 3.71 9.78 -17.11
C THR A 106 3.52 8.92 -15.87
N THR A 107 4.42 7.97 -15.64
CA THR A 107 4.44 7.18 -14.41
C THR A 107 4.56 8.08 -13.18
N ALA A 108 3.71 7.85 -12.20
CA ALA A 108 3.78 8.48 -10.89
C ALA A 108 4.26 7.46 -9.86
N ARG A 109 4.96 7.94 -8.82
CA ARG A 109 5.47 7.11 -7.73
C ARG A 109 5.22 7.75 -6.39
N MET A 110 4.92 6.90 -5.43
CA MET A 110 4.77 7.29 -4.03
C MET A 110 5.39 6.26 -3.10
N LEU A 111 5.85 6.72 -1.94
CA LEU A 111 6.02 5.85 -0.79
C LEU A 111 4.67 5.68 -0.12
N ASP A 112 4.39 4.46 0.30
CA ASP A 112 3.15 4.06 0.98
C ASP A 112 3.55 3.26 2.21
N TRP A 113 3.13 3.70 3.40
CA TRP A 113 3.38 2.94 4.62
C TRP A 113 2.20 3.00 5.57
N THR A 114 2.04 1.94 6.33
CA THR A 114 0.99 1.78 7.33
C THR A 114 1.55 1.61 8.73
N LEU A 115 0.77 2.04 9.70
CA LEU A 115 1.03 1.87 11.13
C LEU A 115 -0.20 1.20 11.79
N PRO A 116 -0.09 -0.02 12.36
CA PRO A 116 1.06 -0.92 12.27
C PRO A 116 1.32 -1.42 10.85
N GLY A 117 2.37 -2.23 10.65
CA GLY A 117 2.67 -2.88 9.38
C GLY A 117 1.58 -3.85 8.92
N GLY A 118 1.88 -4.64 7.88
CA GLY A 118 0.96 -5.67 7.36
C GLY A 118 0.64 -5.51 5.87
N GLN A 119 0.75 -4.32 5.31
CA GLN A 119 0.42 -4.09 3.90
C GLN A 119 1.42 -4.79 2.94
N ASP A 120 2.66 -4.96 3.34
CA ASP A 120 3.62 -5.76 2.58
C ASP A 120 3.15 -7.21 2.44
N HIS A 121 2.62 -7.81 3.50
CA HIS A 121 2.05 -9.17 3.45
C HIS A 121 0.83 -9.23 2.54
N TYR A 122 -0.04 -8.22 2.61
CA TYR A 122 -1.22 -8.13 1.75
C TYR A 122 -0.85 -8.13 0.28
N PHE A 123 -0.02 -7.19 -0.13
CA PHE A 123 0.35 -7.04 -1.53
C PHE A 123 1.19 -8.21 -2.04
N LYS A 124 2.07 -8.76 -1.21
CA LYS A 124 2.83 -9.96 -1.56
C LYS A 124 1.90 -11.15 -1.78
N THR A 125 0.92 -11.35 -0.92
CA THR A 125 -0.07 -12.44 -1.04
C THR A 125 -0.88 -12.31 -2.34
N ILE A 126 -1.35 -11.11 -2.66
CA ILE A 126 -2.08 -10.85 -3.92
C ILE A 126 -1.16 -11.10 -5.13
N SER A 127 0.09 -10.66 -5.09
CA SER A 127 1.05 -10.87 -6.15
C SER A 127 1.32 -12.36 -6.40
N GLU A 128 1.51 -13.14 -5.34
CA GLU A 128 1.73 -14.59 -5.41
C GLU A 128 0.48 -15.33 -5.94
N LEU A 129 -0.69 -14.92 -5.52
CA LEU A 129 -1.96 -15.47 -6.00
C LEU A 129 -2.11 -15.29 -7.51
N ALA A 130 -1.82 -14.12 -8.02
CA ALA A 130 -1.87 -13.83 -9.46
C ALA A 130 -0.83 -14.64 -10.24
N ALA A 131 0.40 -14.72 -9.74
CA ALA A 131 1.49 -15.49 -10.37
C ALA A 131 1.18 -16.99 -10.42
N GLY A 132 0.48 -17.52 -9.42
CA GLY A 132 0.06 -18.93 -9.36
C GLY A 132 -1.18 -19.26 -10.20
N GLY A 133 -1.78 -18.28 -10.90
CA GLY A 133 -2.98 -18.47 -11.71
C GLY A 133 -4.28 -18.62 -10.91
N GLY A 134 -4.23 -18.39 -9.59
CA GLY A 134 -5.38 -18.50 -8.71
C GLY A 134 -6.15 -17.23 -8.45
N PHE A 135 -5.82 -16.15 -9.16
CA PHE A 135 -6.46 -14.85 -8.93
C PHE A 135 -7.91 -14.84 -9.43
N THR A 136 -8.82 -14.52 -8.51
CA THR A 136 -10.21 -14.18 -8.82
C THR A 136 -10.59 -12.94 -8.00
N GLY A 137 -11.57 -12.16 -8.46
CA GLY A 137 -12.06 -11.01 -7.71
C GLY A 137 -12.56 -11.39 -6.31
N GLU A 138 -13.22 -12.53 -6.19
CA GLU A 138 -13.73 -13.05 -4.90
C GLU A 138 -12.59 -13.37 -3.92
N LYS A 139 -11.56 -14.10 -4.38
CA LYS A 139 -10.38 -14.39 -3.55
C LYS A 139 -9.62 -13.13 -3.15
N ALA A 140 -9.48 -12.20 -4.07
CA ALA A 140 -8.84 -10.92 -3.79
C ALA A 140 -9.60 -10.14 -2.70
N MET A 141 -10.93 -10.13 -2.75
CA MET A 141 -11.77 -9.50 -1.73
C MET A 141 -11.61 -10.14 -0.36
N GLU A 142 -11.58 -11.47 -0.29
CA GLU A 142 -11.36 -12.21 0.96
C GLU A 142 -10.00 -11.90 1.57
N ILE A 143 -8.94 -11.92 0.75
CA ILE A 143 -7.58 -11.59 1.19
C ILE A 143 -7.51 -10.14 1.65
N SER A 144 -8.06 -9.20 0.90
CA SER A 144 -8.08 -7.79 1.25
C SER A 144 -8.70 -7.56 2.63
N LYS A 145 -9.82 -8.17 2.89
CA LYS A 145 -10.52 -8.09 4.17
C LYS A 145 -9.68 -8.65 5.33
N THR A 146 -8.95 -9.75 5.09
CA THR A 146 -8.05 -10.35 6.09
C THR A 146 -6.93 -9.39 6.49
N PHE A 147 -6.50 -8.53 5.57
CA PHE A 147 -5.46 -7.53 5.79
C PHE A 147 -6.01 -6.12 6.01
N ASP A 148 -7.19 -6.00 6.59
CA ASP A 148 -7.81 -4.72 6.95
C ASP A 148 -7.94 -3.74 5.76
N THR A 149 -8.15 -4.27 4.58
CA THR A 149 -8.45 -3.48 3.38
C THR A 149 -9.87 -3.79 2.96
N ASN A 150 -10.77 -2.88 3.28
CA ASN A 150 -12.20 -3.08 3.13
C ASN A 150 -12.76 -2.16 2.05
N PHE A 151 -13.60 -2.69 1.18
CA PHE A 151 -14.22 -1.93 0.12
C PHE A 151 -15.66 -1.59 0.51
N PRO A 152 -16.03 -0.29 0.57
CA PRO A 152 -17.40 0.09 0.86
C PRO A 152 -18.35 -0.49 -0.19
N ALA A 153 -19.56 -0.82 0.24
CA ALA A 153 -20.59 -1.22 -0.72
C ALA A 153 -20.87 -0.08 -1.69
N ALA A 154 -20.95 -0.38 -2.99
CA ALA A 154 -21.38 0.59 -3.99
C ALA A 154 -22.85 0.96 -3.73
N HIS A 155 -23.14 2.25 -3.67
CA HIS A 155 -24.50 2.78 -3.58
C HIS A 155 -25.08 3.01 -4.97
#